data_b7c1f8d4ba919db98d7d7bfe27a61053
#
_entry.id   b7c1f8d4ba919db98d7d7bfe27a61053
#
_cell.length_a   1.000
_cell.length_b   1.000
_cell.length_c   1.000
_cell.angle_alpha   90.00
_cell.angle_beta   90.00
_cell.angle_gamma   90.00
#
_symmetry.space_group_name_H-M   'P 1'
#
loop_
_entity.id
_entity.type
_entity.pdbx_description
1 polymer ?
#
loop_
_entity_poly.entity_id
_entity_poly.type
_entity_poly.pdbx_seq_one_letter_code
_entity_poly.pdbx_strand_id
1 'polypeptide(L)'
;MSLNKALLFLLLLMGTVVNASTREEIERLYNPHGMAAPSGQKQPADTQGVQKVTPAPRWFRLSNGKTVNLADWKVVLFMQRSCPWCHQFDPVLKQVAQQYGFSVFPYTLDGQGDAAFPEALPAPPEVMQTFFPNIPVATPTTFLVNVNTLEALPLLQGATDAAGFMARMDTVLQMYGEKHAG
;
A
#
# COMPACT_ATOMS: atom_id res chain seq x y z
N MET A 1 68.24 11.66 26.87
CA MET A 1 67.82 10.64 25.93
C MET A 1 67.10 9.56 26.75
N SER A 2 65.91 9.24 26.69
CA SER A 2 64.85 9.34 25.73
C SER A 2 63.56 8.89 26.44
N LEU A 3 62.90 9.80 27.19
CA LEU A 3 61.64 9.49 27.88
C LEU A 3 60.44 9.67 26.96
N ASN A 4 60.65 10.28 25.79
CA ASN A 4 59.57 10.60 24.83
C ASN A 4 59.22 9.47 23.85
N LYS A 5 59.99 8.38 23.77
CA LYS A 5 59.67 7.27 22.85
C LYS A 5 58.79 6.20 23.48
N ALA A 6 58.78 6.08 24.81
CA ALA A 6 57.91 5.13 25.51
C ALA A 6 56.47 5.62 25.62
N LEU A 7 56.24 6.95 25.65
CA LEU A 7 54.91 7.53 25.74
C LEU A 7 54.14 7.51 24.41
N LEU A 8 54.88 7.46 23.28
CA LEU A 8 54.25 7.42 21.94
C LEU A 8 53.76 6.00 21.55
N PHE A 9 54.26 4.95 22.19
CA PHE A 9 53.87 3.56 21.91
C PHE A 9 52.67 3.09 22.75
N LEU A 10 52.35 3.80 23.84
CA LEU A 10 51.22 3.44 24.71
C LEU A 10 49.88 4.06 24.26
N LEU A 11 49.90 4.98 23.31
CA LEU A 11 48.69 5.66 22.79
C LEU A 11 48.12 5.01 21.52
N LEU A 12 48.71 3.93 21.01
CA LEU A 12 48.34 3.25 19.77
C LEU A 12 47.55 1.93 19.97
N LEU A 13 47.20 1.60 21.23
CA LEU A 13 46.55 0.32 21.56
C LEU A 13 45.14 0.45 22.16
N MET A 14 44.49 1.61 22.05
CA MET A 14 43.09 1.77 22.46
C MET A 14 42.19 2.23 21.30
N GLY A 15 42.31 1.55 20.15
CA GLY A 15 41.36 1.61 19.08
C GLY A 15 40.47 0.38 19.10
N THR A 16 39.61 0.23 20.11
CA THR A 16 38.50 -0.74 20.02
C THR A 16 37.46 -0.19 19.07
N VAL A 17 37.52 -0.66 17.84
CA VAL A 17 36.47 -0.47 16.86
C VAL A 17 35.21 -1.19 17.35
N VAL A 18 34.29 -0.49 17.93
CA VAL A 18 32.95 -1.00 18.21
C VAL A 18 32.22 -1.05 16.86
N ASN A 19 32.41 -2.12 16.12
CA ASN A 19 31.50 -2.50 15.04
C ASN A 19 30.30 -3.16 15.70
N ALA A 20 29.40 -2.36 16.24
CA ALA A 20 28.03 -2.81 16.54
C ALA A 20 27.37 -3.14 15.22
N SER A 21 27.25 -4.43 14.93
CA SER A 21 26.57 -4.88 13.73
C SER A 21 25.08 -4.55 13.87
N THR A 22 24.58 -3.72 12.98
CA THR A 22 23.15 -3.36 12.87
C THR A 22 22.24 -4.61 12.88
N ARG A 23 22.79 -5.74 12.52
CA ARG A 23 22.10 -7.04 12.51
C ARG A 23 21.85 -7.58 13.92
N GLU A 24 22.79 -7.42 14.85
CA GLU A 24 22.61 -7.86 16.25
C GLU A 24 21.61 -6.98 16.99
N GLU A 25 21.52 -5.70 16.63
CA GLU A 25 20.56 -4.77 17.22
C GLU A 25 19.13 -5.08 16.75
N ILE A 26 18.94 -5.42 15.49
CA ILE A 26 17.65 -5.87 14.93
C ILE A 26 17.23 -7.20 15.56
N GLU A 27 18.14 -8.13 15.76
CA GLU A 27 17.84 -9.45 16.35
C GLU A 27 17.43 -9.35 17.83
N ARG A 28 18.01 -8.42 18.59
CA ARG A 28 17.62 -8.11 19.98
C ARG A 28 16.23 -7.50 20.07
N LEU A 29 15.83 -6.67 19.10
CA LEU A 29 14.50 -6.07 19.05
C LEU A 29 13.41 -7.08 18.65
N TYR A 30 13.78 -8.10 17.86
CA TYR A 30 12.82 -9.11 17.38
C TYR A 30 12.66 -10.29 18.37
N ASN A 31 13.59 -10.51 19.31
CA ASN A 31 13.51 -11.59 20.31
C ASN A 31 13.74 -11.09 21.74
N PRO A 32 12.83 -10.31 22.34
CA PRO A 32 13.00 -9.68 23.65
C PRO A 32 13.04 -10.68 24.83
N HIS A 33 12.74 -11.96 24.62
CA HIS A 33 12.63 -12.97 25.70
C HIS A 33 13.66 -14.11 25.65
N GLY A 34 14.72 -13.99 24.83
CA GLY A 34 15.93 -14.83 24.98
C GLY A 34 15.68 -16.33 25.12
N MET A 35 14.72 -16.91 24.38
CA MET A 35 14.60 -18.37 24.33
C MET A 35 15.71 -18.92 23.44
N ALA A 36 16.65 -19.62 24.04
CA ALA A 36 17.76 -20.30 23.35
C ALA A 36 17.17 -21.26 22.28
N ALA A 37 17.50 -20.99 21.04
CA ALA A 37 17.29 -21.96 19.96
C ALA A 37 18.23 -23.14 20.15
N PRO A 38 17.82 -24.40 19.96
CA PRO A 38 18.69 -25.55 19.99
C PRO A 38 19.73 -25.46 18.86
N SER A 39 21.01 -25.55 19.25
CA SER A 39 22.15 -25.57 18.37
C SER A 39 22.13 -26.76 17.43
N GLY A 40 22.18 -26.51 16.14
CA GLY A 40 22.65 -27.46 15.14
C GLY A 40 21.70 -27.75 13.99
N GLN A 41 21.75 -26.89 12.99
CA GLN A 41 21.74 -27.30 11.56
C GLN A 41 22.09 -26.08 10.72
N LYS A 42 23.24 -26.11 10.05
CA LYS A 42 23.57 -25.21 8.95
C LYS A 42 22.58 -25.49 7.81
N GLN A 43 21.53 -24.72 7.72
CA GLN A 43 20.68 -24.72 6.54
C GLN A 43 21.34 -23.79 5.51
N PRO A 44 21.52 -24.22 4.25
CA PRO A 44 22.02 -23.34 3.20
C PRO A 44 21.08 -22.15 3.10
N ALA A 45 21.65 -20.96 2.95
CA ALA A 45 20.89 -19.74 2.68
C ALA A 45 20.25 -19.89 1.29
N ASP A 46 19.05 -20.48 1.24
CA ASP A 46 18.18 -20.34 0.10
C ASP A 46 17.74 -18.89 0.05
N THR A 47 18.40 -18.15 -0.84
CA THR A 47 17.92 -16.86 -1.35
C THR A 47 16.66 -17.16 -2.18
N GLN A 48 15.60 -17.58 -1.53
CA GLN A 48 14.28 -17.57 -2.16
C GLN A 48 13.93 -16.10 -2.36
N GLY A 49 14.18 -15.64 -3.60
CA GLY A 49 13.71 -14.35 -4.05
C GLY A 49 12.25 -14.23 -3.65
N VAL A 50 11.88 -13.09 -3.08
CA VAL A 50 10.48 -12.73 -2.80
C VAL A 50 9.75 -12.91 -4.11
N GLN A 51 9.13 -14.05 -4.31
CA GLN A 51 8.27 -14.29 -5.47
C GLN A 51 7.14 -13.29 -5.34
N LYS A 52 7.14 -12.28 -6.22
CA LYS A 52 6.03 -11.36 -6.39
C LYS A 52 4.81 -12.24 -6.73
N VAL A 53 4.00 -12.55 -5.72
CA VAL A 53 2.75 -13.29 -5.92
C VAL A 53 1.86 -12.40 -6.77
N THR A 54 1.85 -12.67 -8.08
CA THR A 54 0.94 -11.98 -9.00
C THR A 54 -0.46 -12.50 -8.71
N PRO A 55 -1.42 -11.65 -8.35
CA PRO A 55 -2.80 -12.07 -8.11
C PRO A 55 -3.36 -12.76 -9.35
N ALA A 56 -4.23 -13.76 -9.14
CA ALA A 56 -4.92 -14.41 -10.25
C ALA A 56 -5.70 -13.38 -11.08
N PRO A 57 -5.67 -13.45 -12.41
CA PRO A 57 -6.38 -12.51 -13.28
C PRO A 57 -7.87 -12.46 -12.98
N ARG A 58 -8.45 -11.27 -13.02
CA ARG A 58 -9.88 -10.98 -12.83
C ARG A 58 -10.40 -10.28 -14.06
N TRP A 59 -10.79 -11.06 -15.07
CA TRP A 59 -11.22 -10.52 -16.36
C TRP A 59 -12.59 -9.88 -16.28
N PHE A 60 -12.66 -8.63 -16.71
CA PHE A 60 -13.89 -7.84 -16.82
C PHE A 60 -14.08 -7.40 -18.28
N ARG A 61 -15.26 -7.67 -18.84
CA ARG A 61 -15.61 -7.28 -20.20
C ARG A 61 -16.23 -5.88 -20.18
N LEU A 62 -15.59 -4.95 -20.88
CA LEU A 62 -16.10 -3.59 -21.09
C LEU A 62 -17.26 -3.56 -22.09
N SER A 63 -18.08 -2.54 -22.03
CA SER A 63 -19.23 -2.34 -22.94
C SER A 63 -18.81 -2.17 -24.41
N ASN A 64 -17.57 -1.71 -24.66
CA ASN A 64 -17.00 -1.66 -26.02
C ASN A 64 -16.45 -3.02 -26.53
N GLY A 65 -16.66 -4.10 -25.79
CA GLY A 65 -16.23 -5.46 -26.12
C GLY A 65 -14.78 -5.82 -25.74
N LYS A 66 -13.95 -4.84 -25.35
CA LYS A 66 -12.60 -5.11 -24.83
C LYS A 66 -12.67 -5.77 -23.45
N THR A 67 -11.59 -6.44 -23.06
CA THR A 67 -11.44 -7.06 -21.75
C THR A 67 -10.28 -6.41 -20.99
N VAL A 68 -10.45 -6.20 -19.69
CA VAL A 68 -9.41 -5.70 -18.80
C VAL A 68 -9.24 -6.67 -17.62
N ASN A 69 -8.04 -6.72 -17.07
CA ASN A 69 -7.78 -7.50 -15.87
C ASN A 69 -7.93 -6.57 -14.64
N LEU A 70 -8.98 -6.75 -13.86
CA LEU A 70 -9.23 -5.94 -12.66
C LEU A 70 -8.19 -6.18 -11.55
N ALA A 71 -7.39 -7.26 -11.62
CA ALA A 71 -6.28 -7.45 -10.69
C ALA A 71 -5.16 -6.41 -10.88
N ASP A 72 -5.08 -5.75 -12.04
CA ASP A 72 -4.15 -4.67 -12.34
C ASP A 72 -4.62 -3.30 -11.77
N TRP A 73 -5.78 -3.28 -11.14
CA TRP A 73 -6.42 -2.07 -10.65
C TRP A 73 -6.79 -2.15 -9.17
N LYS A 74 -6.67 -1.03 -8.50
CA LYS A 74 -7.12 -0.86 -7.13
C LYS A 74 -8.02 0.37 -7.02
N VAL A 75 -9.14 0.22 -6.34
CA VAL A 75 -9.98 1.36 -5.98
C VAL A 75 -9.45 1.96 -4.69
N VAL A 76 -9.03 3.22 -4.73
CA VAL A 76 -8.69 4.00 -3.54
C VAL A 76 -9.94 4.78 -3.13
N LEU A 77 -10.42 4.54 -1.93
CA LEU A 77 -11.60 5.20 -1.34
C LEU A 77 -11.14 6.24 -0.33
N PHE A 78 -11.67 7.46 -0.43
CA PHE A 78 -11.60 8.48 0.62
C PHE A 78 -12.96 8.63 1.27
N MET A 79 -13.03 8.33 2.56
CA MET A 79 -14.28 8.29 3.33
C MET A 79 -14.14 9.03 4.67
N GLN A 80 -15.25 9.20 5.37
CA GLN A 80 -15.31 9.64 6.76
C GLN A 80 -16.38 8.82 7.48
N ARG A 81 -16.10 8.43 8.72
CA ARG A 81 -17.09 7.74 9.55
C ARG A 81 -18.34 8.58 9.79
N SER A 82 -18.18 9.90 9.89
CA SER A 82 -19.29 10.83 10.13
C SER A 82 -20.10 11.18 8.88
N CYS A 83 -19.70 10.71 7.69
CA CYS A 83 -20.32 11.05 6.43
C CYS A 83 -21.55 10.17 6.13
N PRO A 84 -22.77 10.72 6.03
CA PRO A 84 -23.98 9.94 5.74
C PRO A 84 -23.95 9.25 4.38
N TRP A 85 -23.33 9.88 3.35
CA TRP A 85 -23.20 9.31 2.01
C TRP A 85 -22.22 8.15 1.99
N CYS A 86 -21.17 8.16 2.83
CA CYS A 86 -20.24 7.04 2.99
C CYS A 86 -20.99 5.83 3.55
N HIS A 87 -21.82 6.01 4.58
CA HIS A 87 -22.61 4.91 5.16
C HIS A 87 -23.55 4.23 4.14
N GLN A 88 -23.97 4.95 3.11
CA GLN A 88 -24.79 4.39 2.03
C GLN A 88 -23.93 3.70 0.96
N PHE A 89 -22.81 4.30 0.60
CA PHE A 89 -21.98 3.86 -0.53
C PHE A 89 -20.95 2.79 -0.16
N ASP A 90 -20.30 2.91 1.00
CA ASP A 90 -19.17 2.05 1.36
C ASP A 90 -19.54 0.55 1.44
N PRO A 91 -20.73 0.16 1.96
CA PRO A 91 -21.21 -1.22 1.87
C PRO A 91 -21.43 -1.70 0.43
N VAL A 92 -21.95 -0.83 -0.44
CA VAL A 92 -22.16 -1.13 -1.87
C VAL A 92 -20.82 -1.37 -2.54
N LEU A 93 -19.83 -0.49 -2.33
CA LEU A 93 -18.48 -0.61 -2.87
C LEU A 93 -17.81 -1.91 -2.41
N LYS A 94 -17.92 -2.25 -1.14
CA LYS A 94 -17.37 -3.50 -0.58
C LYS A 94 -17.98 -4.73 -1.26
N GLN A 95 -19.29 -4.76 -1.42
CA GLN A 95 -19.99 -5.85 -2.07
C GLN A 95 -19.59 -5.99 -3.54
N VAL A 96 -19.54 -4.90 -4.29
CA VAL A 96 -19.12 -4.88 -5.70
C VAL A 96 -17.66 -5.34 -5.84
N ALA A 97 -16.77 -4.88 -4.96
CA ALA A 97 -15.38 -5.31 -4.95
C ALA A 97 -15.23 -6.83 -4.76
N GLN A 98 -16.00 -7.41 -3.83
CA GLN A 98 -16.03 -8.85 -3.62
C GLN A 98 -16.59 -9.61 -4.83
N GLN A 99 -17.65 -9.09 -5.44
CA GLN A 99 -18.31 -9.72 -6.58
C GLN A 99 -17.40 -9.75 -7.83
N TYR A 100 -16.73 -8.66 -8.13
CA TYR A 100 -15.88 -8.53 -9.33
C TYR A 100 -14.40 -8.84 -9.07
N GLY A 101 -13.99 -8.98 -7.81
CA GLY A 101 -12.67 -9.42 -7.42
C GLY A 101 -11.57 -8.36 -7.56
N PHE A 102 -11.92 -7.07 -7.51
CA PHE A 102 -10.93 -6.02 -7.35
C PHE A 102 -10.74 -5.65 -5.87
N SER A 103 -9.63 -5.00 -5.55
CA SER A 103 -9.34 -4.59 -4.17
C SER A 103 -9.67 -3.12 -3.94
N VAL A 104 -10.14 -2.81 -2.72
CA VAL A 104 -10.34 -1.44 -2.23
C VAL A 104 -9.26 -1.12 -1.21
N PHE A 105 -8.70 0.09 -1.30
CA PHE A 105 -7.80 0.65 -0.29
C PHE A 105 -8.47 1.88 0.33
N PRO A 106 -8.99 1.75 1.56
CA PRO A 106 -9.75 2.83 2.18
C PRO A 106 -8.82 3.77 2.96
N TYR A 107 -8.93 5.07 2.68
CA TYR A 107 -8.44 6.16 3.51
C TYR A 107 -9.59 6.86 4.23
N THR A 108 -9.36 7.25 5.48
CA THR A 108 -10.31 8.06 6.25
C THR A 108 -9.77 9.48 6.46
N LEU A 109 -10.66 10.49 6.39
CA LEU A 109 -10.31 11.90 6.60
C LEU A 109 -10.59 12.37 8.05
N ASP A 110 -11.37 11.61 8.83
CA ASP A 110 -11.65 11.89 10.25
C ASP A 110 -10.93 10.92 11.21
N GLY A 111 -10.02 10.11 10.67
CA GLY A 111 -9.19 9.17 11.44
C GLY A 111 -9.92 7.91 11.91
N GLN A 112 -11.15 7.67 11.46
CA GLN A 112 -11.95 6.53 11.88
C GLN A 112 -12.50 5.78 10.67
N GLY A 113 -12.40 4.43 10.68
CA GLY A 113 -13.11 3.58 9.74
C GLY A 113 -14.60 3.43 10.10
N ASP A 114 -15.39 2.97 9.15
CA ASP A 114 -16.79 2.64 9.33
C ASP A 114 -17.04 1.12 9.43
N ALA A 115 -18.31 0.69 9.39
CA ALA A 115 -18.67 -0.73 9.44
C ALA A 115 -18.25 -1.50 8.18
N ALA A 116 -18.18 -0.83 7.02
CA ALA A 116 -17.75 -1.45 5.78
C ALA A 116 -16.20 -1.58 5.73
N PHE A 117 -15.49 -0.55 6.15
CA PHE A 117 -14.02 -0.47 6.11
C PHE A 117 -13.46 -0.04 7.49
N PRO A 118 -13.55 -0.93 8.50
CA PRO A 118 -13.04 -0.61 9.85
C PRO A 118 -11.52 -0.42 9.89
N GLU A 119 -10.81 -0.95 8.89
CA GLU A 119 -9.36 -0.87 8.70
C GLU A 119 -8.90 0.38 7.93
N ALA A 120 -9.79 1.33 7.63
CA ALA A 120 -9.44 2.55 6.89
C ALA A 120 -8.31 3.31 7.60
N LEU A 121 -7.27 3.66 6.83
CA LEU A 121 -6.10 4.37 7.34
C LEU A 121 -6.29 5.88 7.24
N PRO A 122 -5.84 6.68 8.21
CA PRO A 122 -5.82 8.13 8.07
C PRO A 122 -5.07 8.55 6.81
N ALA A 123 -5.66 9.43 6.00
CA ALA A 123 -5.03 9.93 4.79
C ALA A 123 -3.90 10.93 5.13
N PRO A 124 -2.62 10.63 4.83
CA PRO A 124 -1.53 11.57 5.03
C PRO A 124 -1.65 12.79 4.09
N PRO A 125 -1.07 13.96 4.45
CA PRO A 125 -1.10 15.16 3.61
C PRO A 125 -0.58 14.93 2.18
N GLU A 126 0.45 14.11 2.02
CA GLU A 126 1.06 13.79 0.73
C GLU A 126 0.10 13.00 -0.17
N VAL A 127 -0.66 12.09 0.41
CA VAL A 127 -1.72 11.33 -0.28
C VAL A 127 -2.83 12.29 -0.72
N MET A 128 -3.26 13.20 0.17
CA MET A 128 -4.27 14.19 -0.16
C MET A 128 -3.82 15.11 -1.31
N GLN A 129 -2.58 15.58 -1.30
CA GLN A 129 -2.02 16.39 -2.38
C GLN A 129 -1.94 15.64 -3.71
N THR A 130 -1.63 14.33 -3.66
CA THR A 130 -1.53 13.49 -4.84
C THR A 130 -2.89 13.26 -5.50
N PHE A 131 -3.92 12.95 -4.70
CA PHE A 131 -5.23 12.59 -5.22
C PHE A 131 -6.15 13.81 -5.46
N PHE A 132 -5.98 14.89 -4.72
CA PHE A 132 -6.83 16.09 -4.79
C PHE A 132 -6.06 17.37 -5.19
N PRO A 133 -5.18 17.33 -6.22
CA PRO A 133 -4.37 18.53 -6.55
C PRO A 133 -5.24 19.69 -7.06
N ASN A 134 -6.33 19.39 -7.77
CA ASN A 134 -7.20 20.38 -8.42
C ASN A 134 -8.69 20.06 -8.32
N ILE A 135 -9.06 19.12 -7.44
CA ILE A 135 -10.46 18.76 -7.19
C ILE A 135 -10.82 19.02 -5.73
N PRO A 136 -12.04 19.50 -5.44
CA PRO A 136 -12.48 19.68 -4.07
C PRO A 136 -12.46 18.37 -3.29
N VAL A 137 -12.02 18.43 -2.05
CA VAL A 137 -12.07 17.29 -1.14
C VAL A 137 -13.52 17.08 -0.71
N ALA A 138 -14.07 15.91 -1.03
CA ALA A 138 -15.39 15.49 -0.60
C ALA A 138 -15.39 13.98 -0.30
N THR A 139 -16.37 13.51 0.44
CA THR A 139 -16.51 12.09 0.79
C THR A 139 -17.94 11.60 0.52
N PRO A 140 -18.11 10.37 0.01
CA PRO A 140 -17.05 9.49 -0.46
C PRO A 140 -16.47 9.96 -1.80
N THR A 141 -15.17 9.75 -2.01
CA THR A 141 -14.53 9.91 -3.33
C THR A 141 -13.70 8.68 -3.63
N THR A 142 -13.79 8.18 -4.85
CA THR A 142 -13.00 7.03 -5.30
C THR A 142 -12.11 7.38 -6.48
N PHE A 143 -10.93 6.77 -6.49
CA PHE A 143 -9.99 6.79 -7.62
C PHE A 143 -9.69 5.37 -8.05
N LEU A 144 -9.45 5.18 -9.34
CA LEU A 144 -8.97 3.93 -9.89
C LEU A 144 -7.47 4.04 -10.15
N VAL A 145 -6.67 3.20 -9.50
CA VAL A 145 -5.21 3.22 -9.59
C VAL A 145 -4.72 1.97 -10.29
N ASN A 146 -3.94 2.13 -11.35
CA ASN A 146 -3.26 1.03 -12.01
C ASN A 146 -2.04 0.63 -11.16
N VAL A 147 -1.97 -0.64 -10.72
CA VAL A 147 -0.89 -1.10 -9.82
C VAL A 147 0.46 -1.28 -10.52
N ASN A 148 0.48 -1.28 -11.85
CA ASN A 148 1.71 -1.44 -12.64
C ASN A 148 2.32 -0.09 -13.02
N THR A 149 1.48 0.91 -13.35
CA THR A 149 1.93 2.25 -13.79
C THR A 149 1.85 3.30 -12.69
N LEU A 150 1.10 3.02 -11.61
CA LEU A 150 0.76 3.95 -10.52
C LEU A 150 -0.05 5.17 -11.00
N GLU A 151 -0.60 5.12 -12.21
CA GLU A 151 -1.51 6.17 -12.69
C GLU A 151 -2.82 6.11 -11.93
N ALA A 152 -3.24 7.25 -11.37
CA ALA A 152 -4.49 7.41 -10.64
C ALA A 152 -5.50 8.18 -11.50
N LEU A 153 -6.69 7.60 -11.65
CA LEU A 153 -7.80 8.16 -12.43
C LEU A 153 -8.95 8.51 -11.49
N PRO A 154 -9.51 9.73 -11.53
CA PRO A 154 -10.73 10.05 -10.80
C PRO A 154 -11.86 9.14 -11.26
N LEU A 155 -12.46 8.41 -10.32
CA LEU A 155 -13.51 7.44 -10.63
C LEU A 155 -14.90 8.02 -10.32
N LEU A 156 -15.17 8.33 -9.06
CA LEU A 156 -16.46 8.84 -8.62
C LEU A 156 -16.31 9.74 -7.41
N GLN A 157 -17.04 10.85 -7.37
CA GLN A 157 -17.24 11.67 -6.18
C GLN A 157 -18.73 11.66 -5.82
N GLY A 158 -19.04 11.30 -4.56
CA GLY A 158 -20.39 11.06 -4.06
C GLY A 158 -20.80 9.59 -4.08
N ALA A 159 -22.04 9.32 -3.72
CA ALA A 159 -22.61 7.98 -3.61
C ALA A 159 -23.40 7.61 -4.88
N THR A 160 -23.41 6.32 -5.19
CA THR A 160 -24.24 5.71 -6.25
C THR A 160 -24.54 4.25 -5.87
N ASP A 161 -25.40 3.60 -6.64
CA ASP A 161 -25.64 2.16 -6.53
C ASP A 161 -24.56 1.33 -7.25
N ALA A 162 -24.64 0.01 -7.13
CA ALA A 162 -23.72 -0.92 -7.73
C ALA A 162 -23.62 -0.80 -9.26
N ALA A 163 -24.77 -0.63 -9.92
CA ALA A 163 -24.83 -0.51 -11.37
C ALA A 163 -24.18 0.80 -11.84
N GLY A 164 -24.48 1.92 -11.19
CA GLY A 164 -23.88 3.21 -11.48
C GLY A 164 -22.35 3.22 -11.26
N PHE A 165 -21.88 2.59 -10.18
CA PHE A 165 -20.46 2.47 -9.93
C PHE A 165 -19.74 1.66 -11.03
N MET A 166 -20.29 0.51 -11.41
CA MET A 166 -19.69 -0.34 -12.47
C MET A 166 -19.75 0.31 -13.84
N ALA A 167 -20.83 1.04 -14.17
CA ALA A 167 -20.92 1.81 -15.40
C ALA A 167 -19.87 2.94 -15.45
N ARG A 168 -19.62 3.60 -14.32
CA ARG A 168 -18.56 4.60 -14.23
C ARG A 168 -17.17 4.00 -14.36
N MET A 169 -16.93 2.84 -13.73
CA MET A 169 -15.67 2.09 -13.87
C MET A 169 -15.43 1.68 -15.32
N ASP A 170 -16.44 1.16 -15.99
CA ASP A 170 -16.39 0.81 -17.41
C ASP A 170 -15.96 2.00 -18.28
N THR A 171 -16.59 3.16 -18.08
CA THR A 171 -16.25 4.40 -18.80
C THR A 171 -14.80 4.81 -18.58
N VAL A 172 -14.33 4.83 -17.32
CA VAL A 172 -12.97 5.25 -16.99
C VAL A 172 -11.93 4.30 -17.58
N LEU A 173 -12.19 2.99 -17.52
CA LEU A 173 -11.29 1.98 -18.10
C LEU A 173 -11.25 2.06 -19.63
N GLN A 174 -12.34 2.39 -20.31
CA GLN A 174 -12.35 2.63 -21.76
C GLN A 174 -11.49 3.84 -22.13
N MET A 175 -11.70 4.97 -21.44
CA MET A 175 -10.89 6.19 -21.66
C MET A 175 -9.39 5.96 -21.42
N TYR A 176 -9.04 5.19 -20.40
CA TYR A 176 -7.66 4.78 -20.15
C TYR A 176 -7.09 3.96 -21.30
N GLY A 177 -7.84 2.96 -21.76
CA GLY A 177 -7.43 2.10 -22.86
C GLY A 177 -7.27 2.84 -24.20
N GLU A 178 -8.10 3.85 -24.47
CA GLU A 178 -7.98 4.72 -25.66
C GLU A 178 -6.73 5.58 -25.60
N LYS A 179 -6.43 6.17 -24.45
CA LYS A 179 -5.24 7.01 -24.22
C LYS A 179 -3.93 6.23 -24.43
N HIS A 180 -3.91 4.92 -24.14
CA HIS A 180 -2.72 4.08 -24.17
C HIS A 180 -2.68 3.11 -25.38
N ALA A 181 -3.61 3.22 -26.31
CA ALA A 181 -3.67 2.39 -27.52
C ALA A 181 -2.90 2.98 -28.73
N GLY A 182 -2.21 4.12 -28.54
CA GLY A 182 -1.43 4.83 -29.58
C GLY A 182 0.03 4.43 -29.63
#